data_75c395de967e363f94fd71d52db6db77
#
_entry.id   75c395de967e363f94fd71d52db6db77
#
_cell.length_a   1.000
_cell.length_b   1.000
_cell.length_c   1.000
_cell.angle_alpha   90.00
_cell.angle_beta   90.00
_cell.angle_gamma   90.00
#
_symmetry.space_group_name_H-M   'P 1'
#
loop_
_entity.id
_entity.type
_entity.pdbx_description
1 polymer ?
#
loop_
_entity_poly.entity_id
_entity_poly.type
_entity_poly.pdbx_seq_one_letter_code
_entity_poly.pdbx_strand_id
1 'polypeptide(L)'
;MQAADAEVVSQQLAALQPGQPRETSANTLNIPGQILKSGISLAGPQLSANSLQLANSLKLTPVLERISALRTRVNNAESATTLESLSARQSLLEALQEATQIIQEADLAVDFTIAEINAEQGVYAELLSTYQTQANNLVFKTNAASYVSNGALWAVAEALTIPSWKRPKYAISSGINGIIAGVIPSIASLYAMKASSGRRHPSERDPNMLAKIFNLPSEGEIEYPSTVWTFLNSAPPGDASGKTRRDQLVDRWVGDKNIPSFTDRNSSAQIQILTASTTQKRAVTIEILQTRQTMLNQLSAEILKMKRMLYELALAVHGDKHV
;
A
#
# COMPACT_ATOMS: atom_id res chain seq x y z
N MET A 1 -50.52 26.45 -24.62
CA MET A 1 -49.68 25.32 -24.35
C MET A 1 -49.29 24.61 -25.65
N GLN A 2 -48.95 25.35 -26.72
CA GLN A 2 -48.62 24.82 -28.06
C GLN A 2 -47.40 25.50 -28.72
N ALA A 3 -46.81 26.52 -28.09
CA ALA A 3 -45.63 27.19 -28.62
C ALA A 3 -44.28 26.65 -28.11
N ALA A 4 -44.28 25.99 -26.95
CA ALA A 4 -43.05 25.44 -26.35
C ALA A 4 -42.60 24.12 -27.01
N ASP A 5 -43.55 23.32 -27.53
CA ASP A 5 -43.22 22.01 -28.13
C ASP A 5 -42.65 22.16 -29.56
N ALA A 6 -42.95 23.25 -30.24
CA ALA A 6 -42.44 23.54 -31.60
C ALA A 6 -40.96 23.99 -31.59
N GLU A 7 -40.53 24.63 -30.51
CA GLU A 7 -39.13 25.10 -30.35
C GLU A 7 -38.15 23.96 -30.00
N VAL A 8 -38.62 23.00 -29.23
CA VAL A 8 -37.81 21.80 -28.89
C VAL A 8 -37.63 20.89 -30.12
N VAL A 9 -38.66 20.74 -30.96
CA VAL A 9 -38.57 19.94 -32.19
C VAL A 9 -37.68 20.60 -33.24
N SER A 10 -37.69 21.92 -33.33
CA SER A 10 -36.80 22.63 -34.25
C SER A 10 -35.33 22.59 -33.83
N GLN A 11 -35.02 22.55 -32.54
CA GLN A 11 -33.65 22.35 -32.02
C GLN A 11 -33.15 20.93 -32.26
N GLN A 12 -34.00 19.92 -32.19
CA GLN A 12 -33.60 18.53 -32.50
C GLN A 12 -33.40 18.29 -34.00
N LEU A 13 -34.10 18.96 -34.86
CA LEU A 13 -33.91 18.85 -36.32
C LEU A 13 -32.68 19.60 -36.84
N ALA A 14 -32.24 20.67 -36.16
CA ALA A 14 -30.99 21.36 -36.47
C ALA A 14 -29.74 20.51 -36.14
N ALA A 15 -29.86 19.51 -35.27
CA ALA A 15 -28.79 18.60 -34.92
C ALA A 15 -28.53 17.47 -35.95
N LEU A 16 -29.36 17.37 -37.02
CA LEU A 16 -29.27 16.31 -38.03
C LEU A 16 -28.74 16.82 -39.40
N GLN A 17 -28.09 17.97 -39.46
CA GLN A 17 -27.47 18.42 -40.71
C GLN A 17 -26.19 17.63 -41.01
N PRO A 18 -26.11 16.90 -42.16
CA PRO A 18 -24.88 16.23 -42.56
C PRO A 18 -23.98 17.27 -43.25
N GLY A 19 -22.85 17.61 -42.63
CA GLY A 19 -21.84 18.39 -43.31
C GLY A 19 -20.97 19.36 -42.51
N GLN A 20 -21.03 19.38 -41.20
CA GLN A 20 -19.95 20.04 -40.46
C GLN A 20 -18.80 19.07 -40.20
N PRO A 21 -17.53 19.43 -40.50
CA PRO A 21 -16.40 18.66 -40.07
C PRO A 21 -16.47 18.59 -38.54
N ARG A 22 -16.63 17.38 -37.98
CA ARG A 22 -16.42 17.16 -36.57
C ARG A 22 -15.02 17.69 -36.25
N GLU A 23 -14.96 18.88 -35.65
CA GLU A 23 -13.81 19.24 -34.87
C GLU A 23 -13.61 18.07 -33.91
N THR A 24 -12.56 17.30 -34.14
CA THR A 24 -11.98 16.38 -33.17
C THR A 24 -11.63 17.27 -32.00
N SER A 25 -12.58 17.49 -31.09
CA SER A 25 -12.30 17.91 -29.74
C SER A 25 -11.31 16.87 -29.25
N ALA A 26 -10.04 17.25 -29.28
CA ALA A 26 -9.03 16.54 -28.53
C ALA A 26 -9.63 16.44 -27.12
N ASN A 27 -10.16 15.28 -26.80
CA ASN A 27 -10.58 14.92 -25.46
C ASN A 27 -9.30 15.02 -24.64
N THR A 28 -8.99 16.22 -24.15
CA THR A 28 -8.01 16.42 -23.11
C THR A 28 -8.56 15.66 -21.91
N LEU A 29 -8.20 14.37 -21.84
CA LEU A 29 -8.42 13.55 -20.67
C LEU A 29 -7.90 14.39 -19.50
N ASN A 30 -8.81 14.90 -18.70
CA ASN A 30 -8.49 15.68 -17.51
C ASN A 30 -7.90 14.70 -16.48
N ILE A 31 -6.60 14.42 -16.66
CA ILE A 31 -5.88 13.41 -15.89
C ILE A 31 -5.58 14.02 -14.54
N PRO A 32 -6.16 13.49 -13.46
CA PRO A 32 -5.90 14.00 -12.13
C PRO A 32 -4.41 13.93 -11.80
N GLY A 33 -3.93 14.90 -11.04
CA GLY A 33 -2.54 14.95 -10.56
C GLY A 33 -2.12 13.63 -9.93
N GLN A 34 -0.91 13.16 -10.23
CA GLN A 34 -0.43 11.87 -9.78
C GLN A 34 0.07 11.93 -8.34
N ILE A 35 -0.63 11.29 -7.40
CA ILE A 35 -0.15 11.06 -6.04
C ILE A 35 0.98 10.02 -6.05
N LEU A 36 0.80 8.92 -6.79
CA LEU A 36 1.86 7.93 -6.98
C LEU A 36 2.84 8.43 -8.03
N LYS A 37 4.09 8.67 -7.63
CA LYS A 37 5.19 9.05 -8.54
C LYS A 37 5.65 7.83 -9.32
N SER A 38 4.96 7.52 -10.40
CA SER A 38 5.24 6.36 -11.27
C SER A 38 6.26 6.64 -12.38
N GLY A 39 6.67 7.92 -12.55
CA GLY A 39 7.53 8.33 -13.66
C GLY A 39 6.86 8.26 -15.03
N ILE A 40 5.52 8.26 -15.09
CA ILE A 40 4.71 8.17 -16.29
C ILE A 40 4.11 9.53 -16.61
N SER A 41 4.19 9.93 -17.87
CA SER A 41 3.43 11.07 -18.41
C SER A 41 2.34 10.56 -19.32
N LEU A 42 1.08 10.69 -18.91
CA LEU A 42 -0.06 10.30 -19.74
C LEU A 42 -0.36 11.35 -20.86
N ALA A 43 0.20 12.55 -20.76
CA ALA A 43 -0.08 13.65 -21.69
C ALA A 43 0.75 13.59 -22.99
N GLY A 44 1.83 12.83 -23.06
CA GLY A 44 2.68 12.74 -24.26
C GLY A 44 2.22 11.67 -25.24
N PRO A 45 2.55 11.82 -26.53
CA PRO A 45 2.20 10.83 -27.56
C PRO A 45 3.04 9.55 -27.49
N GLN A 46 4.17 9.56 -26.79
CA GLN A 46 5.06 8.41 -26.66
C GLN A 46 4.89 7.71 -25.31
N LEU A 47 5.21 6.42 -25.31
CA LEU A 47 5.29 5.64 -24.07
C LEU A 47 6.42 6.15 -23.17
N SER A 48 6.17 6.20 -21.88
CA SER A 48 7.21 6.47 -20.89
C SER A 48 8.23 5.34 -20.83
N ALA A 49 9.48 5.65 -20.44
CA ALA A 49 10.54 4.66 -20.32
C ALA A 49 10.17 3.52 -19.34
N ASN A 50 9.44 3.82 -18.28
CA ASN A 50 8.95 2.82 -17.32
C ASN A 50 7.92 1.87 -17.96
N SER A 51 6.98 2.40 -18.75
CA SER A 51 6.00 1.57 -19.46
C SER A 51 6.63 0.76 -20.56
N LEU A 52 7.62 1.31 -21.27
CA LEU A 52 8.38 0.56 -22.26
C LEU A 52 9.18 -0.59 -21.61
N GLN A 53 9.81 -0.35 -20.46
CA GLN A 53 10.47 -1.41 -19.70
C GLN A 53 9.50 -2.52 -19.30
N LEU A 54 8.30 -2.14 -18.82
CA LEU A 54 7.25 -3.10 -18.46
C LEU A 54 6.78 -3.88 -19.70
N ALA A 55 6.53 -3.19 -20.85
CA ALA A 55 6.15 -3.83 -22.10
C ALA A 55 7.18 -4.88 -22.55
N ASN A 56 8.48 -4.56 -22.43
CA ASN A 56 9.55 -5.50 -22.73
C ASN A 56 9.53 -6.72 -21.79
N SER A 57 9.34 -6.52 -20.49
CA SER A 57 9.27 -7.62 -19.53
C SER A 57 8.06 -8.54 -19.75
N LEU A 58 6.95 -7.98 -20.24
CA LEU A 58 5.72 -8.69 -20.60
C LEU A 58 5.79 -9.32 -22.01
N LYS A 59 6.88 -9.10 -22.77
CA LYS A 59 6.97 -9.46 -24.19
C LYS A 59 5.87 -8.82 -25.07
N LEU A 60 5.34 -7.70 -24.62
CA LEU A 60 4.28 -6.97 -25.31
C LEU A 60 4.82 -6.10 -26.45
N THR A 61 6.07 -5.63 -26.38
CA THR A 61 6.68 -4.73 -27.39
C THR A 61 6.54 -5.26 -28.83
N PRO A 62 6.88 -6.52 -29.17
CA PRO A 62 6.72 -7.00 -30.53
C PRO A 62 5.25 -7.05 -30.99
N VAL A 63 4.30 -7.23 -30.07
CA VAL A 63 2.86 -7.19 -30.37
C VAL A 63 2.43 -5.75 -30.69
N LEU A 64 2.90 -4.75 -29.93
CA LEU A 64 2.62 -3.34 -30.18
C LEU A 64 3.18 -2.88 -31.54
N GLU A 65 4.40 -3.28 -31.87
CA GLU A 65 5.00 -3.01 -33.19
C GLU A 65 4.18 -3.65 -34.31
N ARG A 66 3.74 -4.91 -34.15
CA ARG A 66 2.85 -5.59 -35.09
C ARG A 66 1.51 -4.85 -35.26
N ILE A 67 0.90 -4.39 -34.17
CA ILE A 67 -0.33 -3.57 -34.20
C ILE A 67 -0.10 -2.29 -35.00
N SER A 68 0.99 -1.58 -34.78
CA SER A 68 1.32 -0.35 -35.49
C SER A 68 1.46 -0.58 -37.00
N ALA A 69 2.21 -1.64 -37.40
CA ALA A 69 2.37 -2.02 -38.80
C ALA A 69 1.03 -2.40 -39.45
N LEU A 70 0.19 -3.19 -38.75
CA LEU A 70 -1.12 -3.61 -39.25
C LEU A 70 -2.10 -2.45 -39.38
N ARG A 71 -2.08 -1.50 -38.45
CA ARG A 71 -2.89 -0.24 -38.56
C ARG A 71 -2.51 0.54 -39.82
N THR A 72 -1.22 0.73 -40.05
CA THR A 72 -0.73 1.40 -41.24
C THR A 72 -1.20 0.68 -42.52
N ARG A 73 -1.11 -0.67 -42.53
CA ARG A 73 -1.57 -1.48 -43.67
C ARG A 73 -3.07 -1.38 -43.89
N VAL A 74 -3.89 -1.45 -42.84
CA VAL A 74 -5.34 -1.31 -42.90
C VAL A 74 -5.75 0.09 -43.35
N ASN A 75 -5.08 1.14 -42.87
CA ASN A 75 -5.37 2.53 -43.29
C ASN A 75 -4.98 2.78 -44.74
N ASN A 76 -3.91 2.18 -45.23
CA ASN A 76 -3.49 2.34 -46.64
C ASN A 76 -4.35 1.50 -47.63
N ALA A 77 -5.06 0.49 -47.12
CA ALA A 77 -6.00 -0.32 -47.91
C ALA A 77 -7.38 0.31 -48.05
N GLU A 78 -7.48 1.65 -48.05
CA GLU A 78 -8.73 2.41 -48.12
C GLU A 78 -9.63 1.92 -49.24
N SER A 79 -10.80 1.45 -48.88
CA SER A 79 -11.99 1.20 -49.74
C SER A 79 -12.04 -0.12 -50.53
N ALA A 80 -11.05 -0.96 -50.62
CA ALA A 80 -11.20 -2.21 -51.31
C ALA A 80 -11.71 -3.34 -50.36
N THR A 81 -12.92 -3.83 -50.61
CA THR A 81 -13.44 -5.07 -50.02
C THR A 81 -12.70 -6.30 -50.59
N THR A 82 -11.38 -6.27 -50.58
CA THR A 82 -10.55 -7.34 -51.08
C THR A 82 -10.28 -8.36 -49.98
N LEU A 83 -10.04 -9.61 -50.31
CA LEU A 83 -9.67 -10.67 -49.37
C LEU A 83 -8.46 -10.25 -48.53
N GLU A 84 -7.53 -9.51 -49.15
CA GLU A 84 -6.34 -9.00 -48.46
C GLU A 84 -6.65 -7.96 -47.40
N SER A 85 -7.58 -7.02 -47.66
CA SER A 85 -7.99 -6.02 -46.67
C SER A 85 -8.75 -6.63 -45.48
N LEU A 86 -9.57 -7.65 -45.75
CA LEU A 86 -10.25 -8.41 -44.71
C LEU A 86 -9.25 -9.19 -43.84
N SER A 87 -8.29 -9.86 -44.47
CA SER A 87 -7.24 -10.57 -43.74
C SER A 87 -6.36 -9.66 -42.89
N ALA A 88 -6.01 -8.47 -43.39
CA ALA A 88 -5.28 -7.47 -42.61
C ALA A 88 -6.08 -6.95 -41.38
N ARG A 89 -7.38 -6.70 -41.51
CA ARG A 89 -8.28 -6.30 -40.41
C ARG A 89 -8.40 -7.43 -39.39
N GLN A 90 -8.57 -8.68 -39.83
CA GLN A 90 -8.59 -9.83 -38.92
C GLN A 90 -7.28 -9.96 -38.15
N SER A 91 -6.14 -9.88 -38.80
CA SER A 91 -4.83 -9.94 -38.15
C SER A 91 -4.63 -8.80 -37.13
N LEU A 92 -5.15 -7.61 -37.43
CA LEU A 92 -5.15 -6.49 -36.51
C LEU A 92 -6.00 -6.80 -35.28
N LEU A 93 -7.21 -7.34 -35.44
CA LEU A 93 -8.07 -7.71 -34.31
C LEU A 93 -7.43 -8.78 -33.43
N GLU A 94 -6.80 -9.79 -34.02
CA GLU A 94 -6.06 -10.83 -33.30
C GLU A 94 -4.90 -10.23 -32.50
N ALA A 95 -4.12 -9.32 -33.08
CA ALA A 95 -3.00 -8.68 -32.38
C ALA A 95 -3.49 -7.75 -31.25
N LEU A 96 -4.61 -7.03 -31.43
CA LEU A 96 -5.24 -6.23 -30.39
C LEU A 96 -5.75 -7.10 -29.24
N GLN A 97 -6.36 -8.23 -29.53
CA GLN A 97 -6.84 -9.17 -28.54
C GLN A 97 -5.66 -9.77 -27.75
N GLU A 98 -4.60 -10.21 -28.42
CA GLU A 98 -3.38 -10.70 -27.76
C GLU A 98 -2.76 -9.65 -26.81
N ALA A 99 -2.61 -8.41 -27.28
CA ALA A 99 -2.08 -7.33 -26.45
C ALA A 99 -2.97 -7.05 -25.23
N THR A 100 -4.28 -7.04 -25.42
CA THR A 100 -5.24 -6.83 -24.33
C THR A 100 -5.17 -7.95 -23.31
N GLN A 101 -5.05 -9.20 -23.75
CA GLN A 101 -4.92 -10.35 -22.86
C GLN A 101 -3.65 -10.25 -22.01
N ILE A 102 -2.49 -9.94 -22.61
CA ILE A 102 -1.23 -9.76 -21.89
C ILE A 102 -1.35 -8.68 -20.81
N ILE A 103 -1.99 -7.55 -21.14
CA ILE A 103 -2.20 -6.46 -20.18
C ILE A 103 -3.13 -6.91 -19.05
N GLN A 104 -4.22 -7.62 -19.36
CA GLN A 104 -5.16 -8.13 -18.36
C GLN A 104 -4.53 -9.16 -17.43
N GLU A 105 -3.73 -10.08 -17.93
CA GLU A 105 -3.00 -11.05 -17.12
C GLU A 105 -2.04 -10.34 -16.14
N ALA A 106 -1.32 -9.33 -16.62
CA ALA A 106 -0.44 -8.54 -15.77
C ALA A 106 -1.23 -7.72 -14.73
N ASP A 107 -2.39 -7.20 -15.09
CA ASP A 107 -3.27 -6.45 -14.22
C ASP A 107 -3.82 -7.34 -13.09
N LEU A 108 -4.29 -8.54 -13.42
CA LEU A 108 -4.73 -9.55 -12.46
C LEU A 108 -3.60 -10.01 -11.54
N ALA A 109 -2.37 -10.12 -12.04
CA ALA A 109 -1.20 -10.44 -11.22
C ALA A 109 -0.92 -9.35 -10.17
N VAL A 110 -1.09 -8.08 -10.53
CA VAL A 110 -1.01 -6.96 -9.58
C VAL A 110 -2.12 -7.06 -8.55
N ASP A 111 -3.38 -7.25 -8.99
CA ASP A 111 -4.53 -7.34 -8.08
C ASP A 111 -4.39 -8.51 -7.10
N PHE A 112 -3.95 -9.67 -7.57
CA PHE A 112 -3.65 -10.83 -6.72
C PHE A 112 -2.64 -10.45 -5.63
N THR A 113 -1.50 -9.85 -6.00
CA THR A 113 -0.47 -9.47 -5.04
C THR A 113 -0.97 -8.44 -4.02
N ILE A 114 -1.76 -7.48 -4.46
CA ILE A 114 -2.36 -6.48 -3.56
C ILE A 114 -3.39 -7.12 -2.63
N ALA A 115 -4.16 -8.10 -3.11
CA ALA A 115 -5.11 -8.84 -2.28
C ALA A 115 -4.38 -9.62 -1.16
N GLU A 116 -3.27 -10.29 -1.46
CA GLU A 116 -2.44 -10.99 -0.46
C GLU A 116 -1.85 -10.02 0.57
N ILE A 117 -1.32 -8.87 0.12
CA ILE A 117 -0.84 -7.82 1.03
C ILE A 117 -1.96 -7.32 1.94
N ASN A 118 -3.15 -7.08 1.41
CA ASN A 118 -4.29 -6.61 2.17
C ASN A 118 -4.79 -7.67 3.17
N ALA A 119 -4.77 -8.94 2.79
CA ALA A 119 -5.12 -10.05 3.69
C ALA A 119 -4.15 -10.12 4.88
N GLU A 120 -2.84 -10.04 4.62
CA GLU A 120 -1.82 -10.01 5.67
C GLU A 120 -1.99 -8.78 6.58
N GLN A 121 -2.26 -7.60 6.00
CA GLN A 121 -2.54 -6.38 6.77
C GLN A 121 -3.81 -6.52 7.62
N GLY A 122 -4.82 -7.22 7.14
CA GLY A 122 -6.04 -7.53 7.89
C GLY A 122 -5.75 -8.33 9.16
N VAL A 123 -4.91 -9.37 9.04
CA VAL A 123 -4.46 -10.16 10.19
C VAL A 123 -3.71 -9.29 11.21
N TYR A 124 -2.82 -8.42 10.73
CA TYR A 124 -2.08 -7.51 11.63
C TYR A 124 -2.99 -6.48 12.30
N ALA A 125 -3.99 -5.98 11.61
CA ALA A 125 -4.97 -5.05 12.18
C ALA A 125 -5.80 -5.70 13.29
N GLU A 126 -6.22 -6.95 13.12
CA GLU A 126 -6.94 -7.73 14.13
C GLU A 126 -6.07 -7.97 15.36
N LEU A 127 -4.82 -8.40 15.18
CA LEU A 127 -3.86 -8.58 16.28
C LEU A 127 -3.58 -7.28 17.02
N LEU A 128 -3.39 -6.17 16.29
CA LEU A 128 -3.19 -4.84 16.87
C LEU A 128 -4.39 -4.42 17.72
N SER A 129 -5.60 -4.58 17.20
CA SER A 129 -6.84 -4.27 17.93
C SER A 129 -6.93 -5.07 19.23
N THR A 130 -6.60 -6.37 19.17
CA THR A 130 -6.58 -7.25 20.34
C THR A 130 -5.55 -6.79 21.38
N TYR A 131 -4.31 -6.50 20.95
CA TYR A 131 -3.25 -6.06 21.86
C TYR A 131 -3.52 -4.68 22.45
N GLN A 132 -4.05 -3.75 21.67
CA GLN A 132 -4.43 -2.43 22.14
C GLN A 132 -5.55 -2.51 23.17
N THR A 133 -6.56 -3.35 22.94
CA THR A 133 -7.65 -3.58 23.88
C THR A 133 -7.13 -4.15 25.19
N GLN A 134 -6.22 -5.16 25.11
CA GLN A 134 -5.60 -5.72 26.33
C GLN A 134 -4.74 -4.70 27.07
N ALA A 135 -3.94 -3.91 26.35
CA ALA A 135 -3.13 -2.85 26.95
C ALA A 135 -4.00 -1.77 27.63
N ASN A 136 -5.06 -1.31 26.95
CA ASN A 136 -5.99 -0.34 27.50
C ASN A 136 -6.71 -0.87 28.76
N ASN A 137 -7.15 -2.13 28.74
CA ASN A 137 -7.76 -2.78 29.89
C ASN A 137 -6.79 -2.89 31.07
N LEU A 138 -5.51 -3.19 30.79
CA LEU A 138 -4.48 -3.25 31.80
C LEU A 138 -4.21 -1.86 32.39
N VAL A 139 -4.05 -0.84 31.54
CA VAL A 139 -3.87 0.55 31.96
C VAL A 139 -5.05 1.01 32.81
N PHE A 140 -6.28 0.73 32.36
CA PHE A 140 -7.49 1.08 33.12
C PHE A 140 -7.51 0.41 34.50
N LYS A 141 -7.26 -0.91 34.57
CA LYS A 141 -7.22 -1.64 35.85
C LYS A 141 -6.11 -1.12 36.77
N THR A 142 -4.93 -0.82 36.21
CA THR A 142 -3.78 -0.30 36.95
C THR A 142 -4.09 1.11 37.49
N ASN A 143 -4.69 1.97 36.69
CA ASN A 143 -5.09 3.30 37.09
C ASN A 143 -6.20 3.24 38.18
N ALA A 144 -7.23 2.40 37.99
CA ALA A 144 -8.28 2.20 38.99
C ALA A 144 -7.70 1.70 40.30
N ALA A 145 -6.79 0.69 40.28
CA ALA A 145 -6.11 0.22 41.48
C ALA A 145 -5.26 1.32 42.14
N SER A 146 -4.56 2.14 41.32
CA SER A 146 -3.77 3.27 41.81
C SER A 146 -4.64 4.33 42.45
N TYR A 147 -5.80 4.66 41.89
CA TYR A 147 -6.76 5.61 42.47
C TYR A 147 -7.30 5.12 43.81
N VAL A 148 -7.73 3.85 43.85
CA VAL A 148 -8.25 3.26 45.11
C VAL A 148 -7.16 3.22 46.18
N SER A 149 -5.96 2.77 45.86
CA SER A 149 -4.84 2.71 46.80
C SER A 149 -4.42 4.09 47.29
N ASN A 150 -4.34 5.06 46.38
CA ASN A 150 -4.02 6.45 46.70
C ASN A 150 -5.09 7.07 47.60
N GLY A 151 -6.37 6.90 47.30
CA GLY A 151 -7.46 7.37 48.10
C GLY A 151 -7.45 6.78 49.54
N ALA A 152 -7.18 5.46 49.64
CA ALA A 152 -7.07 4.80 50.93
C ALA A 152 -5.90 5.34 51.76
N LEU A 153 -4.72 5.53 51.14
CA LEU A 153 -3.52 6.06 51.79
C LEU A 153 -3.71 7.52 52.24
N TRP A 154 -4.36 8.35 51.44
CA TRP A 154 -4.69 9.72 51.82
C TRP A 154 -5.70 9.76 52.94
N ALA A 155 -6.73 8.90 52.95
CA ALA A 155 -7.67 8.79 54.04
C ALA A 155 -7.00 8.42 55.38
N VAL A 156 -6.02 7.48 55.34
CA VAL A 156 -5.19 7.10 56.48
C VAL A 156 -4.31 8.29 56.94
N ALA A 157 -3.66 8.98 55.97
CA ALA A 157 -2.86 10.15 56.29
C ALA A 157 -3.67 11.23 57.00
N GLU A 158 -4.87 11.58 56.48
CA GLU A 158 -5.79 12.54 57.09
C GLU A 158 -6.25 12.06 58.49
N ALA A 159 -6.64 10.81 58.62
CA ALA A 159 -7.05 10.25 59.91
C ALA A 159 -5.95 10.32 60.96
N LEU A 160 -4.68 10.23 60.60
CA LEU A 160 -3.52 10.38 61.48
C LEU A 160 -3.16 11.87 61.75
N THR A 161 -3.56 12.78 60.88
CA THR A 161 -3.32 14.23 61.06
C THR A 161 -4.11 14.79 62.20
N ILE A 162 -5.35 14.37 62.41
CA ILE A 162 -6.22 14.87 63.53
C ILE A 162 -5.56 14.57 64.90
N PRO A 163 -5.09 13.34 65.24
CA PRO A 163 -4.40 13.09 66.47
C PRO A 163 -3.02 13.75 66.59
N SER A 164 -2.36 14.08 65.48
CA SER A 164 -1.02 14.70 65.48
C SER A 164 -1.00 16.09 66.14
N TRP A 165 -2.13 16.83 66.18
CA TRP A 165 -2.26 18.10 66.88
C TRP A 165 -2.05 17.99 68.38
N LYS A 166 -2.36 16.83 68.93
CA LYS A 166 -2.14 16.56 70.36
C LYS A 166 -0.91 15.72 70.64
N ARG A 167 -0.43 14.95 69.67
CA ARG A 167 0.71 14.04 69.82
C ARG A 167 1.58 14.03 68.53
N PRO A 168 2.67 14.80 68.48
CA PRO A 168 3.49 15.00 67.28
C PRO A 168 4.00 13.74 66.62
N LYS A 169 4.12 12.61 67.32
CA LYS A 169 4.58 11.32 66.75
C LYS A 169 3.72 10.79 65.62
N TYR A 170 2.45 11.19 65.53
CA TYR A 170 1.57 10.80 64.45
C TYR A 170 1.81 11.60 63.13
N ALA A 171 2.46 12.76 63.23
CA ALA A 171 2.79 13.57 62.07
C ALA A 171 3.78 12.87 61.16
N ILE A 172 4.73 12.09 61.69
CA ILE A 172 5.70 11.30 60.92
C ILE A 172 5.00 10.21 60.10
N SER A 173 4.07 9.48 60.72
CA SER A 173 3.31 8.42 60.05
C SER A 173 2.39 8.99 58.95
N SER A 174 1.76 10.16 59.18
CA SER A 174 0.96 10.85 58.16
C SER A 174 1.83 11.26 56.94
N GLY A 175 3.01 11.85 57.20
CA GLY A 175 3.95 12.25 56.15
C GLY A 175 4.46 11.07 55.30
N ILE A 176 4.79 9.96 55.95
CA ILE A 176 5.26 8.73 55.24
C ILE A 176 4.15 8.16 54.34
N ASN A 177 2.90 8.08 54.87
CA ASN A 177 1.79 7.58 54.04
C ASN A 177 1.47 8.53 52.87
N GLY A 178 1.63 9.83 53.03
CA GLY A 178 1.48 10.80 51.94
C GLY A 178 2.54 10.61 50.84
N ILE A 179 3.80 10.34 51.20
CA ILE A 179 4.87 10.02 50.23
C ILE A 179 4.57 8.71 49.49
N ILE A 180 4.18 7.66 50.21
CA ILE A 180 3.82 6.37 49.59
C ILE A 180 2.66 6.52 48.61
N ALA A 181 1.62 7.32 49.01
CA ALA A 181 0.48 7.59 48.13
C ALA A 181 0.87 8.27 46.80
N GLY A 182 1.90 9.12 46.78
CA GLY A 182 2.40 9.77 45.58
C GLY A 182 3.25 8.85 44.68
N VAL A 183 3.93 7.84 45.24
CA VAL A 183 4.83 6.94 44.52
C VAL A 183 4.08 5.81 43.80
N ILE A 184 3.03 5.24 44.39
CA ILE A 184 2.27 4.11 43.83
C ILE A 184 1.72 4.39 42.42
N PRO A 185 1.09 5.52 42.12
CA PRO A 185 0.60 5.85 40.79
C PRO A 185 1.72 5.90 39.75
N SER A 186 2.89 6.42 40.12
CA SER A 186 4.04 6.53 39.22
C SER A 186 4.60 5.14 38.82
N ILE A 187 4.74 4.23 39.79
CA ILE A 187 5.18 2.85 39.54
C ILE A 187 4.16 2.10 38.69
N ALA A 188 2.87 2.24 38.98
CA ALA A 188 1.80 1.62 38.24
C ALA A 188 1.76 2.10 36.77
N SER A 189 1.98 3.40 36.53
CA SER A 189 2.07 3.97 35.20
C SER A 189 3.26 3.46 34.40
N LEU A 190 4.44 3.31 35.04
CA LEU A 190 5.63 2.71 34.42
C LEU A 190 5.42 1.24 34.08
N TYR A 191 4.75 0.49 34.96
CA TYR A 191 4.39 -0.91 34.70
C TYR A 191 3.43 -1.05 33.53
N ALA A 192 2.39 -0.21 33.45
CA ALA A 192 1.43 -0.18 32.37
C ALA A 192 2.10 0.16 31.02
N MET A 193 3.02 1.13 31.02
CA MET A 193 3.81 1.51 29.83
C MET A 193 4.69 0.35 29.37
N LYS A 194 5.36 -0.36 30.28
CA LYS A 194 6.18 -1.53 29.95
C LYS A 194 5.34 -2.70 29.45
N ALA A 195 4.17 -2.92 30.03
CA ALA A 195 3.26 -4.00 29.60
C ALA A 195 2.66 -3.73 28.21
N SER A 196 2.45 -2.46 27.83
CA SER A 196 1.97 -2.08 26.49
C SER A 196 3.00 -2.29 25.39
N SER A 197 4.29 -2.39 25.73
CA SER A 197 5.37 -2.61 24.77
C SER A 197 5.44 -4.06 24.21
N GLY A 198 4.71 -5.01 24.81
CA GLY A 198 4.72 -6.42 24.42
C GLY A 198 6.03 -7.14 24.76
N ARG A 199 6.13 -8.42 24.40
CA ARG A 199 7.31 -9.26 24.67
C ARG A 199 7.97 -9.69 23.36
N ARG A 200 9.29 -9.55 23.28
CA ARG A 200 10.11 -9.98 22.14
C ARG A 200 10.64 -11.38 22.37
N HIS A 201 10.26 -12.34 21.52
CA HIS A 201 10.87 -13.66 21.46
C HIS A 201 11.07 -14.06 19.99
N PRO A 202 12.17 -14.75 19.64
CA PRO A 202 12.33 -15.34 18.32
C PRO A 202 11.28 -16.43 18.13
N SER A 203 10.63 -16.46 16.98
CA SER A 203 9.61 -17.44 16.63
C SER A 203 9.86 -18.01 15.24
N GLU A 204 9.24 -19.14 14.96
CA GLU A 204 9.13 -19.72 13.62
C GLU A 204 8.55 -18.72 12.63
N ARG A 205 8.85 -18.90 11.36
CA ARG A 205 8.38 -18.03 10.28
C ARG A 205 7.13 -18.60 9.66
N ASP A 206 6.05 -17.85 9.71
CA ASP A 206 4.91 -18.09 8.82
C ASP A 206 5.19 -17.48 7.45
N PRO A 207 4.56 -18.02 6.40
CA PRO A 207 4.54 -17.35 5.11
C PRO A 207 4.06 -15.91 5.25
N ASN A 208 4.85 -14.97 4.77
CA ASN A 208 4.46 -13.55 4.76
C ASN A 208 5.12 -12.83 3.57
N MET A 209 4.46 -11.77 3.10
CA MET A 209 4.90 -11.04 1.92
C MET A 209 6.28 -10.39 2.10
N LEU A 210 6.64 -9.99 3.32
CA LEU A 210 7.95 -9.38 3.60
C LEU A 210 9.09 -10.40 3.58
N ALA A 211 8.85 -11.66 3.97
CA ALA A 211 9.88 -12.69 3.97
C ALA A 211 10.49 -12.87 2.58
N LYS A 212 9.64 -12.89 1.53
CA LYS A 212 10.10 -13.01 0.14
C LYS A 212 10.92 -11.80 -0.29
N ILE A 213 10.56 -10.58 0.15
CA ILE A 213 11.34 -9.36 -0.15
C ILE A 213 12.77 -9.46 0.38
N PHE A 214 12.95 -10.09 1.55
CA PHE A 214 14.26 -10.33 2.15
C PHE A 214 14.94 -11.63 1.70
N ASN A 215 14.38 -12.33 0.69
CA ASN A 215 14.87 -13.63 0.20
C ASN A 215 14.98 -14.71 1.29
N LEU A 216 14.09 -14.66 2.28
CA LEU A 216 14.05 -15.67 3.32
C LEU A 216 13.22 -16.87 2.87
N PRO A 217 13.65 -18.11 3.22
CA PRO A 217 12.79 -19.27 3.03
C PRO A 217 11.56 -19.15 3.93
N SER A 218 10.39 -19.39 3.39
CA SER A 218 9.13 -19.50 4.13
C SER A 218 8.62 -20.93 4.05
N GLU A 219 8.05 -21.44 5.16
CA GLU A 219 7.37 -22.74 5.20
C GLU A 219 5.98 -22.62 4.57
N GLY A 220 5.91 -22.45 3.30
CA GLY A 220 4.67 -22.25 2.57
C GLY A 220 4.89 -21.29 1.41
N GLU A 221 4.19 -21.52 0.34
CA GLU A 221 4.39 -20.77 -0.89
C GLU A 221 3.59 -19.47 -0.82
N ILE A 222 4.24 -18.36 -0.44
CA ILE A 222 3.78 -17.05 -0.89
C ILE A 222 4.55 -16.75 -2.16
N GLU A 223 3.91 -16.99 -3.28
CA GLU A 223 4.49 -16.68 -4.57
C GLU A 223 4.00 -15.32 -5.05
N TYR A 224 4.96 -14.44 -5.28
CA TYR A 224 4.69 -13.28 -6.12
C TYR A 224 4.55 -13.78 -7.57
N PRO A 225 3.48 -13.41 -8.30
CA PRO A 225 3.41 -13.65 -9.73
C PRO A 225 4.68 -13.17 -10.41
N SER A 226 5.16 -13.95 -11.39
CA SER A 226 6.44 -13.69 -12.06
C SER A 226 6.56 -12.28 -12.62
N THR A 227 5.48 -11.73 -13.13
CA THR A 227 5.38 -10.36 -13.64
C THR A 227 5.70 -9.33 -12.57
N VAL A 228 5.06 -9.42 -11.39
CA VAL A 228 5.27 -8.50 -10.27
C VAL A 228 6.68 -8.68 -9.70
N TRP A 229 7.15 -9.92 -9.60
CA TRP A 229 8.50 -10.21 -9.11
C TRP A 229 9.58 -9.65 -10.03
N THR A 230 9.42 -9.79 -11.35
CA THR A 230 10.32 -9.20 -12.35
C THR A 230 10.32 -7.68 -12.25
N PHE A 231 9.16 -7.06 -12.10
CA PHE A 231 9.06 -5.61 -11.91
C PHE A 231 9.82 -5.13 -10.66
N LEU A 232 9.64 -5.79 -9.51
CA LEU A 232 10.34 -5.43 -8.27
C LEU A 232 11.86 -5.61 -8.38
N ASN A 233 12.32 -6.62 -9.11
CA ASN A 233 13.74 -6.89 -9.30
C ASN A 233 14.38 -6.16 -10.50
N SER A 234 13.64 -5.30 -11.19
CA SER A 234 14.16 -4.43 -12.26
C SER A 234 14.53 -3.05 -11.71
N ALA A 235 15.62 -2.47 -12.19
CA ALA A 235 15.99 -1.08 -11.90
C ALA A 235 15.09 -0.13 -12.70
N PRO A 236 14.58 0.97 -12.10
CA PRO A 236 13.84 1.98 -12.86
C PRO A 236 14.69 2.57 -13.99
N PRO A 237 14.14 2.80 -15.17
CA PRO A 237 14.85 3.50 -16.23
C PRO A 237 15.28 4.90 -15.80
N GLY A 238 16.51 5.28 -16.13
CA GLY A 238 17.07 6.58 -15.79
C GLY A 238 17.56 6.70 -14.33
N ASP A 239 17.47 5.65 -13.54
CA ASP A 239 18.08 5.66 -12.20
C ASP A 239 19.58 5.38 -12.30
N ALA A 240 20.38 6.39 -11.92
CA ALA A 240 21.85 6.31 -11.94
C ALA A 240 22.41 5.29 -10.92
N SER A 241 21.63 4.89 -9.91
CA SER A 241 22.10 3.95 -8.90
C SER A 241 22.12 2.50 -9.40
N GLY A 242 21.35 2.18 -10.46
CA GLY A 242 21.17 0.83 -10.97
C GLY A 242 20.52 -0.14 -9.99
N LYS A 243 20.03 0.35 -8.84
CA LYS A 243 19.37 -0.48 -7.82
C LYS A 243 18.00 -0.89 -8.27
N THR A 244 17.63 -2.15 -7.97
CA THR A 244 16.28 -2.63 -8.23
C THR A 244 15.25 -1.87 -7.42
N ARG A 245 13.97 -1.86 -7.86
CA ARG A 245 12.88 -1.24 -7.09
C ARG A 245 12.75 -1.85 -5.70
N ARG A 246 12.99 -3.14 -5.58
CA ARG A 246 13.05 -3.84 -4.30
C ARG A 246 14.17 -3.30 -3.41
N ASP A 247 15.38 -3.15 -3.94
CA ASP A 247 16.50 -2.61 -3.16
C ASP A 247 16.28 -1.17 -2.74
N GLN A 248 15.72 -0.34 -3.62
CA GLN A 248 15.36 1.04 -3.30
C GLN A 248 14.27 1.11 -2.21
N LEU A 249 13.32 0.17 -2.23
CA LEU A 249 12.29 0.05 -1.20
C LEU A 249 12.91 -0.30 0.16
N VAL A 250 13.80 -1.29 0.19
CA VAL A 250 14.51 -1.69 1.41
C VAL A 250 15.39 -0.55 1.94
N ASP A 251 16.12 0.16 1.07
CA ASP A 251 16.92 1.32 1.48
C ASP A 251 16.05 2.46 2.05
N ARG A 252 14.87 2.66 1.48
CA ARG A 252 13.88 3.61 2.00
C ARG A 252 13.40 3.21 3.40
N TRP A 253 13.15 1.93 3.65
CA TRP A 253 12.73 1.43 4.97
C TRP A 253 13.79 1.68 6.04
N VAL A 254 15.07 1.50 5.72
CA VAL A 254 16.19 1.80 6.63
C VAL A 254 16.25 3.29 6.98
N GLY A 255 15.91 4.16 6.04
CA GLY A 255 15.92 5.61 6.23
C GLY A 255 14.61 6.21 6.77
N ASP A 256 13.54 5.41 6.87
CA ASP A 256 12.22 5.90 7.24
C ASP A 256 12.07 6.02 8.76
N LYS A 257 11.83 7.23 9.24
CA LYS A 257 11.60 7.50 10.68
C LYS A 257 10.37 6.79 11.25
N ASN A 258 9.42 6.40 10.39
CA ASN A 258 8.25 5.62 10.79
C ASN A 258 8.54 4.12 10.94
N ILE A 259 9.77 3.70 10.66
CA ILE A 259 10.26 2.32 10.78
C ILE A 259 11.49 2.28 11.69
N PRO A 260 11.39 2.70 12.95
CA PRO A 260 12.54 2.81 13.85
C PRO A 260 13.18 1.47 14.20
N SER A 261 12.46 0.37 14.04
CA SER A 261 12.93 -0.98 14.34
C SER A 261 13.74 -1.63 13.19
N PHE A 262 13.90 -0.94 12.05
CA PHE A 262 14.69 -1.40 10.91
C PHE A 262 15.70 -0.34 10.46
N THR A 263 16.91 -0.39 11.02
CA THR A 263 17.96 0.61 10.81
C THR A 263 19.17 0.09 10.03
N ASP A 264 19.25 -1.23 9.83
CA ASP A 264 20.32 -1.90 9.08
C ASP A 264 19.74 -2.98 8.18
N ARG A 265 19.88 -2.82 6.86
CA ARG A 265 19.40 -3.75 5.84
C ARG A 265 20.02 -5.14 5.92
N ASN A 266 21.21 -5.26 6.53
CA ASN A 266 21.97 -6.51 6.65
C ASN A 266 21.78 -7.17 8.04
N SER A 267 21.05 -6.54 8.95
CA SER A 267 20.81 -7.08 10.28
C SER A 267 19.86 -8.28 10.22
N SER A 268 20.40 -9.48 10.26
CA SER A 268 19.62 -10.72 10.32
C SER A 268 18.65 -10.73 11.51
N ALA A 269 19.03 -10.16 12.64
CA ALA A 269 18.20 -10.10 13.83
C ALA A 269 16.96 -9.20 13.61
N GLN A 270 17.12 -8.00 12.98
CA GLN A 270 16.00 -7.12 12.67
C GLN A 270 15.08 -7.76 11.62
N ILE A 271 15.66 -8.35 10.57
CA ILE A 271 14.89 -9.04 9.52
C ILE A 271 14.10 -10.21 10.11
N GLN A 272 14.71 -11.03 10.98
CA GLN A 272 14.02 -12.14 11.65
C GLN A 272 12.83 -11.67 12.49
N ILE A 273 12.96 -10.56 13.22
CA ILE A 273 11.87 -9.99 14.00
C ILE A 273 10.75 -9.50 13.08
N LEU A 274 11.09 -8.83 11.96
CA LEU A 274 10.12 -8.30 11.01
C LEU A 274 9.40 -9.37 10.19
N THR A 275 9.97 -10.57 10.08
CA THR A 275 9.39 -11.68 9.32
C THR A 275 8.99 -12.86 10.19
N ALA A 276 9.02 -12.71 11.53
CA ALA A 276 8.64 -13.75 12.47
C ALA A 276 7.15 -14.10 12.37
N SER A 277 6.81 -15.36 12.66
CA SER A 277 5.44 -15.84 12.72
C SER A 277 4.56 -15.04 13.69
N THR A 278 3.31 -14.82 13.30
CA THR A 278 2.30 -14.18 14.14
C THR A 278 1.48 -15.17 14.95
N THR A 279 1.54 -16.47 14.63
CA THR A 279 0.80 -17.53 15.33
C THR A 279 1.32 -17.77 16.72
N GLN A 280 2.61 -17.54 16.95
CA GLN A 280 3.20 -17.62 18.28
C GLN A 280 3.06 -16.26 19.00
N LYS A 281 2.01 -16.11 19.79
CA LYS A 281 1.63 -14.91 20.57
C LYS A 281 2.74 -14.22 21.39
N ARG A 282 3.96 -14.79 21.45
CA ARG A 282 5.05 -14.31 22.28
C ARG A 282 6.07 -13.41 21.55
N ALA A 283 6.01 -13.33 20.22
CA ALA A 283 7.10 -12.77 19.43
C ALA A 283 6.84 -11.36 18.89
N VAL A 284 5.58 -10.93 18.76
CA VAL A 284 5.25 -9.74 18.01
C VAL A 284 4.72 -8.66 18.94
N THR A 285 5.39 -7.50 18.94
CA THR A 285 4.96 -6.32 19.70
C THR A 285 4.03 -5.45 18.84
N ILE A 286 3.28 -4.55 19.47
CA ILE A 286 2.46 -3.53 18.78
C ILE A 286 3.33 -2.74 17.79
N GLU A 287 4.52 -2.31 18.20
CA GLU A 287 5.48 -1.58 17.36
C GLU A 287 5.87 -2.38 16.12
N ILE A 288 6.17 -3.69 16.24
CA ILE A 288 6.53 -4.54 15.12
C ILE A 288 5.36 -4.73 14.15
N LEU A 289 4.14 -4.91 14.65
CA LEU A 289 2.95 -5.03 13.80
C LEU A 289 2.71 -3.72 13.01
N GLN A 290 2.84 -2.57 13.65
CA GLN A 290 2.72 -1.27 12.98
C GLN A 290 3.81 -1.06 11.94
N THR A 291 5.05 -1.47 12.26
CA THR A 291 6.18 -1.45 11.32
C THR A 291 5.88 -2.31 10.10
N ARG A 292 5.43 -3.55 10.29
CA ARG A 292 5.06 -4.46 9.19
C ARG A 292 3.95 -3.87 8.31
N GLN A 293 2.91 -3.30 8.91
CA GLN A 293 1.85 -2.62 8.16
C GLN A 293 2.38 -1.46 7.33
N THR A 294 3.27 -0.65 7.90
CA THR A 294 3.91 0.46 7.18
C THR A 294 4.74 -0.04 6.00
N MET A 295 5.53 -1.10 6.18
CA MET A 295 6.33 -1.71 5.12
C MET A 295 5.45 -2.30 4.01
N LEU A 296 4.38 -3.01 4.37
CA LEU A 296 3.42 -3.57 3.41
C LEU A 296 2.67 -2.48 2.64
N ASN A 297 2.30 -1.37 3.28
CA ASN A 297 1.71 -0.21 2.60
C ASN A 297 2.66 0.37 1.56
N GLN A 298 3.94 0.51 1.90
CA GLN A 298 4.94 1.04 0.96
C GLN A 298 5.23 0.05 -0.17
N LEU A 299 5.25 -1.25 0.10
CA LEU A 299 5.36 -2.30 -0.91
C LEU A 299 4.16 -2.28 -1.87
N SER A 300 2.96 -2.21 -1.33
CA SER A 300 1.72 -2.07 -2.11
C SER A 300 1.77 -0.83 -3.02
N ALA A 301 2.19 0.31 -2.49
CA ALA A 301 2.32 1.54 -3.26
C ALA A 301 3.34 1.41 -4.41
N GLU A 302 4.44 0.67 -4.21
CA GLU A 302 5.42 0.42 -5.26
C GLU A 302 4.85 -0.47 -6.37
N ILE A 303 4.15 -1.55 -5.99
CA ILE A 303 3.50 -2.47 -6.94
C ILE A 303 2.37 -1.77 -7.71
N LEU A 304 1.58 -0.94 -7.06
CA LEU A 304 0.48 -0.19 -7.70
C LEU A 304 0.95 0.78 -8.80
N LYS A 305 2.22 1.14 -8.84
CA LYS A 305 2.78 1.88 -9.99
C LYS A 305 2.63 1.12 -11.30
N MET A 306 2.63 -0.22 -11.26
CA MET A 306 2.40 -1.05 -12.45
C MET A 306 1.03 -0.77 -13.08
N LYS A 307 -0.03 -0.54 -12.28
CA LYS A 307 -1.38 -0.22 -12.80
C LYS A 307 -1.37 0.98 -13.74
N ARG A 308 -0.58 2.01 -13.42
CA ARG A 308 -0.44 3.19 -14.29
C ARG A 308 0.33 2.87 -15.57
N MET A 309 1.37 2.05 -15.46
CA MET A 309 2.13 1.60 -16.63
C MET A 309 1.24 0.75 -17.54
N LEU A 310 0.47 -0.18 -16.98
CA LEU A 310 -0.49 -1.00 -17.72
C LEU A 310 -1.58 -0.13 -18.38
N TYR A 311 -2.07 0.91 -17.70
CA TYR A 311 -3.00 1.85 -18.29
C TYR A 311 -2.37 2.61 -19.48
N GLU A 312 -1.13 3.06 -19.35
CA GLU A 312 -0.41 3.70 -20.46
C GLU A 312 -0.22 2.75 -21.64
N LEU A 313 0.06 1.47 -21.38
CA LEU A 313 0.17 0.43 -22.43
C LEU A 313 -1.20 0.17 -23.10
N ALA A 314 -2.29 0.19 -22.34
CA ALA A 314 -3.63 0.09 -22.91
C ALA A 314 -3.94 1.26 -23.87
N LEU A 315 -3.51 2.49 -23.53
CA LEU A 315 -3.64 3.64 -24.43
C LEU A 315 -2.83 3.43 -25.73
N ALA A 316 -1.67 2.79 -25.67
CA ALA A 316 -0.91 2.44 -26.87
C ALA A 316 -1.61 1.38 -27.71
N VAL A 317 -2.23 0.38 -27.08
CA VAL A 317 -3.06 -0.62 -27.76
C VAL A 317 -4.27 0.02 -28.44
N HIS A 318 -4.86 1.07 -27.86
CA HIS A 318 -5.95 1.83 -28.49
C HIS A 318 -5.48 2.78 -29.60
N GLY A 319 -4.20 3.13 -29.63
CA GLY A 319 -3.62 4.04 -30.64
C GLY A 319 -3.49 5.49 -30.20
N ASP A 320 -3.75 5.76 -28.92
CA ASP A 320 -3.61 7.08 -28.34
C ASP A 320 -2.14 7.42 -28.01
N LYS A 321 -1.28 6.40 -28.02
CA LYS A 321 0.17 6.53 -27.80
C LYS A 321 0.97 5.68 -28.78
N HIS A 322 2.22 6.07 -28.99
CA HIS A 322 3.17 5.38 -29.86
C HIS A 322 4.31 4.76 -29.04
N VAL A 323 4.82 3.61 -29.52
CA VAL A 323 5.99 2.91 -28.99
C VAL A 323 7.26 3.65 -29.38
#